data_f06202e37c12b42a2ee20523b51ac9e7
#
_entry.id   f06202e37c12b42a2ee20523b51ac9e7
#
_cell.length_a   1.000
_cell.length_b   1.000
_cell.length_c   1.000
_cell.angle_alpha   90.00
_cell.angle_beta   90.00
_cell.angle_gamma   90.00
#
_symmetry.space_group_name_H-M   'P 1'
#
loop_
_entity.id
_entity.type
_entity.pdbx_description
1 polymer ?
#
loop_
_entity_poly.entity_id
_entity_poly.type
_entity_poly.pdbx_seq_one_letter_code
_entity_poly.pdbx_strand_id
1 'polypeptide(L)'
;MVTDSRTSKSIKNSLVALAFYFINLVLQFFSRKVFLDYLGAEILGLNTTATNLLQFLNLAELGIGSAIACTLYKPLLEKDTVAINEIVSLQGWLYRRIAWIVIVGSLVLMAFFPWIFAKMPLPLWYAYASFGVLLVSALLSYFVNYKQIVLSADQKEYKIQYSYKASMLIKTLCQILAIRYLRDGYVWWLVLEIVFAIVASLVLNRMVWQTYPFLETK
;
A
#
# COMPACT_ATOMS: atom_id res chain seq x y z
N MET A 1 16.97 -22.24 22.17
CA MET A 1 16.42 -21.26 21.22
C MET A 1 17.51 -20.96 20.20
N VAL A 2 17.39 -21.46 18.98
CA VAL A 2 18.34 -21.15 17.89
C VAL A 2 18.16 -19.67 17.59
N THR A 3 19.15 -18.86 17.91
CA THR A 3 19.18 -17.45 17.49
C THR A 3 19.20 -17.42 15.96
N ASP A 4 18.08 -17.08 15.37
CA ASP A 4 17.99 -16.89 13.91
C ASP A 4 19.08 -15.88 13.51
N SER A 5 20.11 -16.36 12.86
CA SER A 5 21.21 -15.51 12.40
C SER A 5 20.67 -14.49 11.39
N ARG A 6 21.28 -13.31 11.30
CA ARG A 6 20.89 -12.28 10.31
C ARG A 6 20.83 -12.85 8.89
N THR A 7 21.73 -13.77 8.55
CA THR A 7 21.76 -14.48 7.26
C THR A 7 20.51 -15.34 7.07
N SER A 8 20.07 -16.09 8.09
CA SER A 8 18.86 -16.92 8.04
C SER A 8 17.61 -16.06 7.81
N LYS A 9 17.48 -14.93 8.50
CA LYS A 9 16.38 -13.97 8.30
C LYS A 9 16.40 -13.36 6.90
N SER A 10 17.58 -13.00 6.38
CA SER A 10 17.73 -12.45 5.03
C SER A 10 17.31 -13.46 3.96
N ILE A 11 17.74 -14.72 4.06
CA ILE A 11 17.34 -15.78 3.14
C ILE A 11 15.83 -16.00 3.20
N LYS A 12 15.24 -16.05 4.40
CA LYS A 12 13.80 -16.19 4.57
C LYS A 12 13.04 -15.05 3.94
N ASN A 13 13.46 -13.80 4.17
CA ASN A 13 12.86 -12.62 3.56
C ASN A 13 12.89 -12.71 2.03
N SER A 14 14.05 -13.06 1.45
CA SER A 14 14.22 -13.15 0.00
C SER A 14 13.34 -14.25 -0.61
N LEU A 15 13.29 -15.45 -0.01
CA LEU A 15 12.48 -16.54 -0.50
C LEU A 15 10.97 -16.22 -0.42
N VAL A 16 10.53 -15.67 0.70
CA VAL A 16 9.12 -15.27 0.89
C VAL A 16 8.76 -14.15 -0.08
N ALA A 17 9.60 -13.11 -0.21
CA ALA A 17 9.36 -12.01 -1.14
C ALA A 17 9.28 -12.49 -2.59
N LEU A 18 10.18 -13.41 -2.98
CA LEU A 18 10.20 -14.01 -4.33
C LEU A 18 8.91 -14.81 -4.61
N ALA A 19 8.49 -15.65 -3.66
CA ALA A 19 7.25 -16.41 -3.78
C ALA A 19 6.03 -15.49 -3.94
N PHE A 20 5.89 -14.47 -3.08
CA PHE A 20 4.82 -13.47 -3.20
C PHE A 20 4.89 -12.67 -4.50
N TYR A 21 6.09 -12.36 -4.99
CA TYR A 21 6.27 -11.68 -6.26
C TYR A 21 5.73 -12.50 -7.43
N PHE A 22 6.10 -13.79 -7.54
CA PHE A 22 5.59 -14.66 -8.60
C PHE A 22 4.08 -14.86 -8.52
N ILE A 23 3.54 -15.11 -7.32
CA ILE A 23 2.09 -15.25 -7.13
C ILE A 23 1.38 -13.96 -7.58
N ASN A 24 1.89 -12.81 -7.16
CA ASN A 24 1.33 -11.51 -7.54
C ASN A 24 1.39 -11.28 -9.06
N LEU A 25 2.51 -11.63 -9.71
CA LEU A 25 2.68 -11.47 -11.15
C LEU A 25 1.64 -12.29 -11.93
N VAL A 26 1.44 -13.55 -11.53
CA VAL A 26 0.43 -14.43 -12.14
C VAL A 26 -0.98 -13.87 -11.91
N LEU A 27 -1.30 -13.47 -10.68
CA LEU A 27 -2.61 -12.89 -10.35
C LEU A 27 -2.87 -11.58 -11.09
N GLN A 28 -1.88 -10.72 -11.21
CA GLN A 28 -1.97 -9.46 -11.96
C GLN A 28 -2.26 -9.71 -13.45
N PHE A 29 -1.64 -10.72 -14.05
CA PHE A 29 -1.91 -11.10 -15.43
C PHE A 29 -3.38 -11.51 -15.62
N PHE A 30 -3.88 -12.40 -14.77
CA PHE A 30 -5.28 -12.84 -14.81
C PHE A 30 -6.25 -11.71 -14.48
N SER A 31 -5.94 -10.90 -13.47
CA SER A 31 -6.75 -9.75 -13.07
C SER A 31 -6.90 -8.76 -14.24
N ARG A 32 -5.80 -8.44 -14.92
CA ARG A 32 -5.80 -7.52 -16.05
C ARG A 32 -6.60 -8.07 -17.23
N LYS A 33 -6.52 -9.39 -17.50
CA LYS A 33 -7.31 -10.04 -18.53
C LYS A 33 -8.80 -9.96 -18.21
N VAL A 34 -9.21 -10.35 -16.99
CA VAL A 34 -10.61 -10.28 -16.57
C VAL A 34 -11.13 -8.85 -16.60
N PHE A 35 -10.32 -7.89 -16.17
CA PHE A 35 -10.68 -6.47 -16.20
C PHE A 35 -10.95 -6.00 -17.64
N LEU A 36 -10.11 -6.38 -18.61
CA LEU A 36 -10.27 -6.08 -20.02
C LEU A 36 -11.52 -6.74 -20.63
N ASP A 37 -11.72 -8.02 -20.35
CA ASP A 37 -12.78 -8.83 -20.95
C ASP A 37 -14.19 -8.41 -20.47
N TYR A 38 -14.32 -7.96 -19.21
CA TYR A 38 -15.60 -7.65 -18.59
C TYR A 38 -15.90 -6.15 -18.42
N LEU A 39 -14.88 -5.32 -18.20
CA LEU A 39 -15.03 -3.88 -17.94
C LEU A 39 -14.56 -3.01 -19.12
N GLY A 40 -13.78 -3.59 -20.03
CA GLY A 40 -13.29 -2.92 -21.23
C GLY A 40 -11.99 -2.14 -21.04
N ALA A 41 -11.41 -1.76 -22.18
CA ALA A 41 -10.13 -1.04 -22.22
C ALA A 41 -10.22 0.38 -21.63
N GLU A 42 -11.39 0.99 -21.71
CA GLU A 42 -11.61 2.38 -21.26
C GLU A 42 -11.52 2.51 -19.75
N ILE A 43 -12.16 1.60 -19.00
CA ILE A 43 -12.08 1.57 -17.52
C ILE A 43 -10.67 1.15 -17.08
N LEU A 44 -10.02 0.24 -17.82
CA LEU A 44 -8.63 -0.12 -17.54
C LEU A 44 -7.67 1.06 -17.75
N GLY A 45 -7.85 1.81 -18.84
CA GLY A 45 -7.08 3.02 -19.13
C GLY A 45 -7.27 4.10 -18.07
N LEU A 46 -8.53 4.32 -17.67
CA LEU A 46 -8.88 5.23 -16.59
C LEU A 46 -8.14 4.86 -15.28
N ASN A 47 -8.26 3.59 -14.87
CA ASN A 47 -7.65 3.12 -13.62
C ASN A 47 -6.13 3.21 -13.66
N THR A 48 -5.52 2.90 -14.81
CA THR A 48 -4.07 3.03 -15.01
C THR A 48 -3.64 4.50 -14.93
N THR A 49 -4.39 5.41 -15.55
CA THR A 49 -4.12 6.85 -15.49
C THR A 49 -4.25 7.37 -14.07
N ALA A 50 -5.33 7.02 -13.35
CA ALA A 50 -5.52 7.39 -11.95
C ALA A 50 -4.37 6.90 -11.06
N THR A 51 -3.92 5.66 -11.26
CA THR A 51 -2.77 5.08 -10.54
C THR A 51 -1.49 5.85 -10.83
N ASN A 52 -1.21 6.18 -12.09
CA ASN A 52 -0.01 6.93 -12.47
C ASN A 52 0.00 8.36 -11.91
N LEU A 53 -1.15 9.04 -11.92
CA LEU A 53 -1.30 10.37 -11.32
C LEU A 53 -1.04 10.32 -9.80
N LEU A 54 -1.55 9.30 -9.12
CA LEU A 54 -1.29 9.12 -7.70
C LEU A 54 0.17 8.78 -7.41
N GLN A 55 0.80 7.92 -8.23
CA GLN A 55 2.23 7.62 -8.11
C GLN A 55 3.11 8.86 -8.29
N PHE A 56 2.73 9.77 -9.19
CA PHE A 56 3.42 11.05 -9.35
C PHE A 56 3.38 11.87 -8.05
N LEU A 57 2.23 11.92 -7.37
CA LEU A 57 2.13 12.61 -6.08
C LEU A 57 2.96 11.93 -4.97
N ASN A 58 3.07 10.60 -5.01
CA ASN A 58 3.86 9.83 -4.05
C ASN A 58 5.39 10.04 -4.19
N LEU A 59 5.86 10.69 -5.25
CA LEU A 59 7.26 11.10 -5.38
C LEU A 59 7.73 11.99 -4.21
N ALA A 60 6.82 12.67 -3.53
CA ALA A 60 7.13 13.46 -2.33
C ALA A 60 7.72 12.63 -1.17
N GLU A 61 7.54 11.30 -1.20
CA GLU A 61 8.09 10.36 -0.19
C GLU A 61 9.49 9.83 -0.51
N LEU A 62 10.00 10.05 -1.74
CA LEU A 62 11.21 9.40 -2.23
C LEU A 62 12.40 9.52 -1.25
N GLY A 63 12.87 8.38 -0.80
CA GLY A 63 14.07 8.27 0.04
C GLY A 63 13.86 8.43 1.54
N ILE A 64 12.75 9.00 2.00
CA ILE A 64 12.49 9.24 3.43
C ILE A 64 12.41 7.90 4.20
N GLY A 65 11.66 6.93 3.67
CA GLY A 65 11.54 5.61 4.28
C GLY A 65 12.88 4.91 4.45
N SER A 66 13.71 4.90 3.42
CA SER A 66 15.05 4.28 3.48
C SER A 66 15.99 4.98 4.45
N ALA A 67 15.97 6.31 4.51
CA ALA A 67 16.77 7.08 5.46
C ALA A 67 16.39 6.74 6.91
N ILE A 68 15.09 6.68 7.20
CA ILE A 68 14.59 6.32 8.54
C ILE A 68 14.92 4.86 8.89
N ALA A 69 14.81 3.93 7.94
CA ALA A 69 15.22 2.54 8.17
C ALA A 69 16.69 2.44 8.59
N CYS A 70 17.58 3.20 7.93
CA CYS A 70 18.99 3.25 8.29
C CYS A 70 19.23 3.78 9.71
N THR A 71 18.50 4.82 10.14
CA THR A 71 18.65 5.36 11.51
C THR A 71 18.14 4.41 12.59
N LEU A 72 17.22 3.50 12.25
CA LEU A 72 16.70 2.50 13.18
C LEU A 72 17.65 1.32 13.44
N TYR A 73 18.65 1.06 12.57
CA TYR A 73 19.50 -0.13 12.71
C TYR A 73 20.26 -0.20 14.04
N LYS A 74 20.87 0.92 14.46
CA LYS A 74 21.63 0.98 15.72
C LYS A 74 20.72 0.84 16.93
N PRO A 75 19.65 1.64 17.11
CA PRO A 75 18.73 1.48 18.23
C PRO A 75 18.11 0.08 18.33
N LEU A 76 17.78 -0.55 17.19
CA LEU A 76 17.24 -1.92 17.20
C LEU A 76 18.27 -2.95 17.67
N LEU A 77 19.55 -2.76 17.35
CA LEU A 77 20.65 -3.63 17.80
C LEU A 77 20.87 -3.47 19.30
N GLU A 78 20.86 -2.24 19.78
CA GLU A 78 21.09 -1.87 21.21
C GLU A 78 19.81 -2.07 22.06
N LYS A 79 18.67 -2.38 21.42
CA LYS A 79 17.34 -2.51 22.06
C LYS A 79 16.91 -1.23 22.79
N ASP A 80 17.34 -0.08 22.30
CA ASP A 80 16.96 1.22 22.83
C ASP A 80 15.54 1.59 22.38
N THR A 81 14.56 1.24 23.22
CA THR A 81 13.14 1.47 22.95
C THR A 81 12.77 2.94 22.89
N VAL A 82 13.51 3.80 23.62
CA VAL A 82 13.27 5.25 23.64
C VAL A 82 13.64 5.84 22.27
N ALA A 83 14.88 5.58 21.82
CA ALA A 83 15.34 6.05 20.52
C ALA A 83 14.47 5.51 19.36
N ILE A 84 14.04 4.23 19.44
CA ILE A 84 13.12 3.67 18.42
C ILE A 84 11.81 4.45 18.39
N ASN A 85 11.19 4.73 19.54
CA ASN A 85 9.93 5.47 19.63
C ASN A 85 10.06 6.91 19.10
N GLU A 86 11.18 7.58 19.40
CA GLU A 86 11.46 8.94 18.89
C GLU A 86 11.58 8.95 17.37
N ILE A 87 12.35 8.03 16.78
CA ILE A 87 12.54 7.94 15.34
C ILE A 87 11.23 7.62 14.63
N VAL A 88 10.42 6.68 15.15
CA VAL A 88 9.13 6.32 14.55
C VAL A 88 8.11 7.45 14.70
N SER A 89 8.15 8.19 15.82
CA SER A 89 7.31 9.38 16.02
C SER A 89 7.67 10.48 15.02
N LEU A 90 8.97 10.72 14.80
CA LEU A 90 9.46 11.65 13.77
C LEU A 90 8.97 11.24 12.37
N GLN A 91 9.06 9.95 12.03
CA GLN A 91 8.52 9.44 10.77
C GLN A 91 7.02 9.71 10.65
N GLY A 92 6.25 9.43 11.70
CA GLY A 92 4.81 9.68 11.71
C GLY A 92 4.48 11.17 11.50
N TRP A 93 5.30 12.06 12.08
CA TRP A 93 5.16 13.51 11.84
C TRP A 93 5.46 13.90 10.39
N LEU A 94 6.56 13.39 9.82
CA LEU A 94 6.92 13.63 8.41
C LEU A 94 5.83 13.10 7.47
N TYR A 95 5.36 11.88 7.69
CA TYR A 95 4.35 11.24 6.85
C TYR A 95 3.00 11.96 6.91
N ARG A 96 2.62 12.51 8.05
CA ARG A 96 1.45 13.40 8.13
C ARG A 96 1.60 14.65 7.26
N ARG A 97 2.80 15.24 7.18
CA ARG A 97 3.08 16.38 6.29
C ARG A 97 3.00 16.00 4.82
N ILE A 98 3.61 14.86 4.45
CA ILE A 98 3.52 14.32 3.10
C ILE A 98 2.07 14.01 2.74
N ALA A 99 1.29 13.39 3.62
CA ALA A 99 -0.12 13.12 3.39
C ALA A 99 -0.92 14.40 3.05
N TRP A 100 -0.66 15.50 3.75
CA TRP A 100 -1.29 16.79 3.43
C TRP A 100 -0.87 17.32 2.06
N ILE A 101 0.40 17.19 1.68
CA ILE A 101 0.88 17.57 0.33
C ILE A 101 0.17 16.73 -0.73
N VAL A 102 0.05 15.40 -0.49
CA VAL A 102 -0.66 14.48 -1.39
C VAL A 102 -2.14 14.82 -1.48
N ILE A 103 -2.81 15.14 -0.36
CA ILE A 103 -4.23 15.56 -0.36
C ILE A 103 -4.42 16.84 -1.19
N VAL A 104 -3.64 17.88 -0.91
CA VAL A 104 -3.75 19.14 -1.64
C VAL A 104 -3.43 18.94 -3.13
N GLY A 105 -2.36 18.23 -3.45
CA GLY A 105 -2.00 17.90 -4.83
C GLY A 105 -3.09 17.07 -5.53
N SER A 106 -3.74 16.16 -4.82
CA SER A 106 -4.87 15.37 -5.34
C SER A 106 -6.08 16.25 -5.65
N LEU A 107 -6.42 17.19 -4.78
CA LEU A 107 -7.52 18.12 -5.02
C LEU A 107 -7.25 19.02 -6.25
N VAL A 108 -6.01 19.49 -6.38
CA VAL A 108 -5.59 20.25 -7.58
C VAL A 108 -5.72 19.37 -8.83
N LEU A 109 -5.19 18.14 -8.82
CA LEU A 109 -5.32 17.24 -9.96
C LEU A 109 -6.78 16.92 -10.31
N MET A 110 -7.64 16.70 -9.33
CA MET A 110 -9.07 16.45 -9.53
C MET A 110 -9.77 17.63 -10.20
N ALA A 111 -9.34 18.86 -9.94
CA ALA A 111 -9.85 20.05 -10.64
C ALA A 111 -9.55 20.02 -12.16
N PHE A 112 -8.46 19.35 -12.57
CA PHE A 112 -8.08 19.19 -13.98
C PHE A 112 -8.71 17.96 -14.65
N PHE A 113 -9.43 17.10 -13.94
CA PHE A 113 -10.04 15.89 -14.51
C PHE A 113 -10.97 16.12 -15.70
N PRO A 114 -11.80 17.19 -15.77
CA PRO A 114 -12.58 17.49 -16.96
C PRO A 114 -11.74 17.66 -18.23
N TRP A 115 -10.50 18.12 -18.09
CA TRP A 115 -9.57 18.26 -19.23
C TRP A 115 -8.75 16.99 -19.49
N ILE A 116 -8.27 16.34 -18.44
CA ILE A 116 -7.49 15.09 -18.54
C ILE A 116 -8.33 13.99 -19.15
N PHE A 117 -9.59 13.87 -18.75
CA PHE A 117 -10.51 12.83 -19.19
C PHE A 117 -11.54 13.31 -20.22
N ALA A 118 -11.31 14.46 -20.88
CA ALA A 118 -12.24 15.07 -21.83
C ALA A 118 -12.64 14.16 -23.01
N LYS A 119 -11.76 13.26 -23.43
CA LYS A 119 -12.01 12.32 -24.55
C LYS A 119 -12.49 10.95 -24.09
N MET A 120 -12.73 10.76 -22.80
CA MET A 120 -13.17 9.47 -22.28
C MET A 120 -14.69 9.30 -22.51
N PRO A 121 -15.14 8.16 -23.04
CA PRO A 121 -16.56 7.92 -23.29
C PRO A 121 -17.38 7.61 -22.02
N LEU A 122 -16.72 7.49 -20.87
CA LEU A 122 -17.34 7.18 -19.59
C LEU A 122 -17.73 8.46 -18.82
N PRO A 123 -18.78 8.42 -18.01
CA PRO A 123 -19.12 9.53 -17.13
C PRO A 123 -17.95 9.90 -16.19
N LEU A 124 -17.72 11.18 -15.99
CA LEU A 124 -16.58 11.71 -15.24
C LEU A 124 -16.50 11.21 -13.78
N TRP A 125 -17.64 10.82 -13.18
CA TRP A 125 -17.67 10.27 -11.84
C TRP A 125 -16.83 8.99 -11.68
N TYR A 126 -16.66 8.20 -12.77
CA TYR A 126 -15.76 7.05 -12.77
C TYR A 126 -14.31 7.45 -12.44
N ALA A 127 -13.84 8.58 -13.01
CA ALA A 127 -12.50 9.09 -12.76
C ALA A 127 -12.35 9.55 -11.30
N TYR A 128 -13.31 10.30 -10.79
CA TYR A 128 -13.30 10.76 -9.40
C TYR A 128 -13.38 9.59 -8.41
N ALA A 129 -14.25 8.62 -8.66
CA ALA A 129 -14.40 7.45 -7.79
C ALA A 129 -13.13 6.59 -7.77
N SER A 130 -12.55 6.27 -8.94
CA SER A 130 -11.31 5.49 -9.03
C SER A 130 -10.15 6.18 -8.31
N PHE A 131 -9.93 7.45 -8.62
CA PHE A 131 -8.85 8.21 -8.02
C PHE A 131 -9.04 8.38 -6.51
N GLY A 132 -10.27 8.68 -6.06
CA GLY A 132 -10.59 8.84 -4.65
C GLY A 132 -10.36 7.56 -3.84
N VAL A 133 -10.75 6.41 -4.38
CA VAL A 133 -10.52 5.09 -3.75
C VAL A 133 -9.03 4.79 -3.63
N LEU A 134 -8.26 5.03 -4.70
CA LEU A 134 -6.81 4.84 -4.69
C LEU A 134 -6.12 5.83 -3.73
N LEU A 135 -6.60 7.07 -3.68
CA LEU A 135 -6.09 8.09 -2.75
C LEU A 135 -6.30 7.66 -1.29
N VAL A 136 -7.50 7.18 -0.93
CA VAL A 136 -7.78 6.66 0.42
C VAL A 136 -6.82 5.53 0.78
N SER A 137 -6.59 4.58 -0.15
CA SER A 137 -5.65 3.48 0.05
C SER A 137 -4.21 3.98 0.25
N ALA A 138 -3.78 5.01 -0.48
CA ALA A 138 -2.47 5.63 -0.29
C ALA A 138 -2.35 6.37 1.04
N LEU A 139 -3.38 7.10 1.45
CA LEU A 139 -3.41 7.82 2.73
C LEU A 139 -3.31 6.88 3.93
N LEU A 140 -3.88 5.67 3.86
CA LEU A 140 -3.69 4.64 4.89
C LEU A 140 -2.22 4.26 5.05
N SER A 141 -1.43 4.29 3.98
CA SER A 141 0.02 4.06 4.04
C SER A 141 0.72 5.13 4.88
N TYR A 142 0.35 6.38 4.72
CA TYR A 142 0.94 7.50 5.45
C TYR A 142 0.46 7.62 6.90
N PHE A 143 -0.82 7.39 7.17
CA PHE A 143 -1.38 7.59 8.51
C PHE A 143 -1.28 6.36 9.40
N VAL A 144 -1.31 5.16 8.84
CA VAL A 144 -1.44 3.90 9.61
C VAL A 144 -0.24 2.98 9.41
N ASN A 145 0.17 2.74 8.15
CA ASN A 145 1.12 1.69 7.82
C ASN A 145 2.59 2.11 8.01
N TYR A 146 2.88 3.39 8.28
CA TYR A 146 4.26 3.88 8.42
C TYR A 146 5.08 3.11 9.46
N LYS A 147 4.45 2.60 10.51
CA LYS A 147 5.10 1.83 11.58
C LYS A 147 5.74 0.52 11.09
N GLN A 148 5.38 0.02 9.90
CA GLN A 148 5.99 -1.17 9.31
C GLN A 148 7.50 -1.03 9.08
N ILE A 149 8.02 0.21 9.06
CA ILE A 149 9.44 0.48 8.88
C ILE A 149 10.31 -0.24 9.92
N VAL A 150 9.81 -0.41 11.14
CA VAL A 150 10.52 -1.11 12.21
C VAL A 150 10.69 -2.61 11.85
N LEU A 151 9.66 -3.22 11.22
CA LEU A 151 9.77 -4.60 10.72
C LEU A 151 10.83 -4.72 9.62
N SER A 152 10.87 -3.77 8.69
CA SER A 152 11.86 -3.75 7.60
C SER A 152 13.27 -3.53 8.16
N ALA A 153 13.46 -2.57 9.05
CA ALA A 153 14.75 -2.29 9.68
C ALA A 153 15.26 -3.47 10.56
N ASP A 154 14.36 -4.21 11.22
CA ASP A 154 14.70 -5.42 12.01
C ASP A 154 14.80 -6.71 11.15
N GLN A 155 14.83 -6.57 9.82
CA GLN A 155 14.89 -7.71 8.90
C GLN A 155 13.74 -8.73 9.08
N LYS A 156 12.56 -8.26 9.50
CA LYS A 156 11.34 -9.06 9.64
C LYS A 156 10.32 -8.76 8.53
N GLU A 157 10.79 -8.39 7.35
CA GLU A 157 9.96 -8.01 6.21
C GLU A 157 8.99 -9.12 5.76
N TYR A 158 9.37 -10.40 5.99
CA TYR A 158 8.46 -11.52 5.76
C TYR A 158 7.12 -11.40 6.51
N LYS A 159 7.09 -10.71 7.66
CA LYS A 159 5.84 -10.45 8.39
C LYS A 159 4.92 -9.49 7.64
N ILE A 160 5.50 -8.50 6.93
CA ILE A 160 4.76 -7.58 6.06
C ILE A 160 4.16 -8.37 4.89
N GLN A 161 4.92 -9.31 4.31
CA GLN A 161 4.44 -10.16 3.23
C GLN A 161 3.22 -10.99 3.69
N TYR A 162 3.32 -11.67 4.82
CA TYR A 162 2.23 -12.48 5.35
C TYR A 162 1.01 -11.68 5.84
N SER A 163 1.19 -10.49 6.36
CA SER A 163 0.08 -9.66 6.85
C SER A 163 -0.54 -8.81 5.74
N TYR A 164 0.23 -7.86 5.22
CA TYR A 164 -0.26 -6.87 4.27
C TYR A 164 -0.38 -7.43 2.84
N LYS A 165 0.71 -8.04 2.34
CA LYS A 165 0.73 -8.52 0.94
C LYS A 165 -0.23 -9.69 0.70
N ALA A 166 -0.37 -10.62 1.66
CA ALA A 166 -1.36 -11.70 1.55
C ALA A 166 -2.79 -11.14 1.48
N SER A 167 -3.13 -10.13 2.29
CA SER A 167 -4.43 -9.47 2.21
C SER A 167 -4.67 -8.83 0.84
N MET A 168 -3.63 -8.25 0.22
CA MET A 168 -3.73 -7.69 -1.13
C MET A 168 -3.92 -8.75 -2.21
N LEU A 169 -3.31 -9.95 -2.07
CA LEU A 169 -3.56 -11.07 -2.99
C LEU A 169 -5.00 -11.56 -2.89
N ILE A 170 -5.53 -11.71 -1.67
CA ILE A 170 -6.93 -12.09 -1.44
C ILE A 170 -7.87 -11.02 -2.03
N LYS A 171 -7.57 -9.74 -1.86
CA LYS A 171 -8.29 -8.63 -2.51
C LYS A 171 -8.40 -8.86 -4.01
N THR A 172 -7.26 -9.11 -4.68
CA THR A 172 -7.23 -9.30 -6.13
C THR A 172 -8.09 -10.49 -6.57
N LEU A 173 -8.06 -11.60 -5.83
CA LEU A 173 -8.94 -12.75 -6.09
C LEU A 173 -10.42 -12.38 -5.94
N CYS A 174 -10.79 -11.69 -4.85
CA CYS A 174 -12.16 -11.23 -4.63
C CYS A 174 -12.61 -10.27 -5.73
N GLN A 175 -11.73 -9.37 -6.18
CA GLN A 175 -12.00 -8.43 -7.27
C GLN A 175 -12.24 -9.16 -8.60
N ILE A 176 -11.43 -10.16 -8.94
CA ILE A 176 -11.63 -11.00 -10.13
C ILE A 176 -13.00 -11.68 -10.09
N LEU A 177 -13.38 -12.26 -8.95
CA LEU A 177 -14.68 -12.91 -8.78
C LEU A 177 -15.83 -11.90 -8.85
N ALA A 178 -15.68 -10.73 -8.23
CA ALA A 178 -16.68 -9.68 -8.25
C ALA A 178 -16.95 -9.16 -9.67
N ILE A 179 -15.90 -8.88 -10.45
CA ILE A 179 -16.03 -8.45 -11.83
C ILE A 179 -16.74 -9.50 -12.70
N ARG A 180 -16.43 -10.79 -12.47
CA ARG A 180 -16.95 -11.87 -13.30
C ARG A 180 -18.40 -12.24 -12.99
N TYR A 181 -18.81 -12.18 -11.72
CA TYR A 181 -20.08 -12.75 -11.27
C TYR A 181 -21.11 -11.72 -10.79
N LEU A 182 -20.72 -10.48 -10.46
CA LEU A 182 -21.63 -9.47 -9.98
C LEU A 182 -22.03 -8.49 -11.08
N ARG A 183 -23.28 -8.01 -11.03
CA ARG A 183 -23.88 -7.13 -12.05
C ARG A 183 -23.10 -5.83 -12.21
N ASP A 184 -22.70 -5.19 -11.10
CA ASP A 184 -21.97 -3.91 -11.10
C ASP A 184 -20.51 -4.14 -10.71
N GLY A 185 -19.81 -5.01 -11.46
CA GLY A 185 -18.46 -5.49 -11.16
C GLY A 185 -17.45 -4.38 -10.86
N TYR A 186 -17.56 -3.24 -11.55
CA TYR A 186 -16.67 -2.09 -11.30
C TYR A 186 -16.91 -1.42 -9.94
N VAL A 187 -18.17 -1.23 -9.56
CA VAL A 187 -18.52 -0.65 -8.24
C VAL A 187 -18.02 -1.56 -7.12
N TRP A 188 -18.22 -2.87 -7.26
CA TRP A 188 -17.71 -3.85 -6.31
C TRP A 188 -16.18 -3.88 -6.26
N TRP A 189 -15.52 -3.68 -7.42
CA TRP A 189 -14.07 -3.54 -7.47
C TRP A 189 -13.59 -2.35 -6.62
N LEU A 190 -14.25 -1.19 -6.72
CA LEU A 190 -13.95 0.00 -5.91
C LEU A 190 -14.19 -0.24 -4.41
N VAL A 191 -15.31 -0.87 -4.07
CA VAL A 191 -15.64 -1.19 -2.68
C VAL A 191 -14.61 -2.13 -2.07
N LEU A 192 -14.24 -3.20 -2.79
CA LEU A 192 -13.21 -4.14 -2.34
C LEU A 192 -11.84 -3.49 -2.20
N GLU A 193 -11.50 -2.51 -3.05
CA GLU A 193 -10.26 -1.75 -2.94
C GLU A 193 -10.14 -1.06 -1.58
N ILE A 194 -11.20 -0.34 -1.15
CA ILE A 194 -11.22 0.33 0.16
C ILE A 194 -11.27 -0.67 1.31
N VAL A 195 -12.16 -1.64 1.25
CA VAL A 195 -12.36 -2.62 2.33
C VAL A 195 -11.06 -3.36 2.62
N PHE A 196 -10.40 -3.87 1.58
CA PHE A 196 -9.15 -4.59 1.77
C PHE A 196 -7.96 -3.69 2.11
N ALA A 197 -7.96 -2.43 1.69
CA ALA A 197 -6.95 -1.47 2.15
C ALA A 197 -7.04 -1.26 3.67
N ILE A 198 -8.26 -1.12 4.20
CA ILE A 198 -8.49 -0.99 5.64
C ILE A 198 -8.13 -2.30 6.36
N VAL A 199 -8.63 -3.45 5.89
CA VAL A 199 -8.35 -4.76 6.49
C VAL A 199 -6.86 -5.05 6.51
N ALA A 200 -6.15 -4.85 5.40
CA ALA A 200 -4.71 -5.06 5.32
C ALA A 200 -3.94 -4.14 6.27
N SER A 201 -4.36 -2.88 6.40
CA SER A 201 -3.76 -1.94 7.35
C SER A 201 -4.00 -2.35 8.80
N LEU A 202 -5.19 -2.83 9.13
CA LEU A 202 -5.49 -3.32 10.48
C LEU A 202 -4.68 -4.58 10.83
N VAL A 203 -4.59 -5.54 9.90
CA VAL A 203 -3.80 -6.77 10.08
C VAL A 203 -2.32 -6.45 10.23
N LEU A 204 -1.79 -5.55 9.40
CA LEU A 204 -0.41 -5.09 9.51
C LEU A 204 -0.14 -4.39 10.84
N ASN A 205 -1.00 -3.46 11.22
CA ASN A 205 -0.85 -2.71 12.49
C ASN A 205 -0.89 -3.64 13.70
N ARG A 206 -1.81 -4.62 13.70
CA ARG A 206 -1.85 -5.67 14.72
C ARG A 206 -0.55 -6.49 14.77
N MET A 207 0.01 -6.85 13.60
CA MET A 207 1.28 -7.58 13.50
C MET A 207 2.45 -6.77 14.05
N VAL A 208 2.51 -5.46 13.75
CA VAL A 208 3.52 -4.55 14.31
C VAL A 208 3.38 -4.47 15.83
N TRP A 209 2.18 -4.24 16.33
CA TRP A 209 1.93 -4.14 17.77
C TRP A 209 2.26 -5.42 18.54
N GLN A 210 1.92 -6.60 17.99
CA GLN A 210 2.30 -7.88 18.60
C GLN A 210 3.81 -8.13 18.58
N THR A 211 4.53 -7.56 17.61
CA THR A 211 5.98 -7.75 17.49
C THR A 211 6.76 -6.76 18.35
N TYR A 212 6.23 -5.55 18.51
CA TYR A 212 6.85 -4.43 19.23
C TYR A 212 5.82 -3.78 20.18
N PRO A 213 5.47 -4.44 21.31
CA PRO A 213 4.46 -3.92 22.24
C PRO A 213 4.85 -2.58 22.88
N PHE A 214 6.15 -2.28 22.89
CA PHE A 214 6.72 -1.05 23.44
C PHE A 214 6.61 0.16 22.49
N LEU A 215 6.11 -0.05 21.26
CA LEU A 215 6.07 1.01 20.25
C LEU A 215 4.95 2.00 20.54
N GLU A 216 5.28 3.08 21.24
CA GLU A 216 4.41 4.21 21.53
C GLU A 216 4.79 5.36 20.59
N THR A 217 3.88 5.78 19.73
CA THR A 217 4.06 6.93 18.84
C THR A 217 3.21 8.09 19.35
N LYS A 218 3.86 9.21 19.64
CA LYS A 218 3.24 10.48 20.04
C LYS A 218 2.87 11.34 18.82
#